data_88dfb50df2b712c84a85620b96cd06f7
#
_entry.id   88dfb50df2b712c84a85620b96cd06f7
#
_cell.length_a   1.000
_cell.length_b   1.000
_cell.length_c   1.000
_cell.angle_alpha   90.00
_cell.angle_beta   90.00
_cell.angle_gamma   90.00
#
_symmetry.space_group_name_H-M   'P 1'
#
loop_
_entity.id
_entity.type
_entity.pdbx_description
1 polymer ?
#
loop_
_entity_poly.entity_id
_entity_poly.type
_entity_poly.pdbx_seq_one_letter_code
_entity_poly.pdbx_strand_id
1 'polypeptide(L)'
;DYLLTRLINNQENKIDQSFKDKTVLENKKRTKDSIQKSTINLVTKIAESDKTSKPYLWNVAAGYLETLNGNFKQADKNFIEAENKMPKTPLAIDQVRLLRFVNNLSKIDQLNPENEKTLLADLSWLYFELPKNAVENFRYENASTWSKNYLATLYHSQKNTVMTEIFNHESNFYDNEKQLLNMKAFLSKANKTEL
;
A
#
# COMPACT_ATOMS: atom_id res chain seq x y z
N ASP A 1 -3.74 -21.97 -8.10
CA ASP A 1 -3.41 -20.98 -7.07
C ASP A 1 -1.95 -21.06 -6.61
N TYR A 2 -1.39 -22.25 -6.39
CA TYR A 2 0.02 -22.43 -5.99
C TYR A 2 1.01 -21.81 -6.99
N LEU A 3 0.81 -22.02 -8.29
CA LEU A 3 1.65 -21.43 -9.33
C LEU A 3 1.61 -19.89 -9.27
N LEU A 4 0.42 -19.31 -9.10
CA LEU A 4 0.24 -17.87 -9.01
C LEU A 4 0.99 -17.30 -7.82
N THR A 5 0.81 -17.87 -6.63
CA THR A 5 1.53 -17.45 -5.41
C THR A 5 3.03 -17.49 -5.62
N ARG A 6 3.53 -18.55 -6.25
CA ARG A 6 4.97 -18.70 -6.53
C ARG A 6 5.50 -17.66 -7.52
N LEU A 7 4.72 -17.33 -8.56
CA LEU A 7 5.07 -16.29 -9.52
C LEU A 7 5.14 -14.91 -8.84
N ILE A 8 4.18 -14.58 -8.02
CA ILE A 8 4.14 -13.30 -7.29
C ILE A 8 5.30 -13.21 -6.29
N ASN A 9 5.48 -14.21 -5.42
CA ASN A 9 6.58 -14.22 -4.44
C ASN A 9 7.95 -14.11 -5.12
N ASN A 10 8.16 -14.74 -6.28
CA ASN A 10 9.40 -14.61 -7.03
C ASN A 10 9.65 -13.19 -7.56
N GLN A 11 8.60 -12.41 -7.84
CA GLN A 11 8.74 -11.02 -8.21
C GLN A 11 8.99 -10.14 -6.98
N GLU A 12 8.24 -10.34 -5.90
CA GLU A 12 8.40 -9.59 -4.65
C GLU A 12 9.79 -9.75 -4.05
N ASN A 13 10.37 -10.96 -4.08
CA ASN A 13 11.72 -11.22 -3.58
C ASN A 13 12.83 -10.45 -4.33
N LYS A 14 12.52 -9.94 -5.53
CA LYS A 14 13.46 -9.10 -6.31
C LYS A 14 13.32 -7.62 -6.01
N ILE A 15 12.27 -7.23 -5.31
CA ILE A 15 12.01 -5.84 -4.96
C ILE A 15 12.72 -5.54 -3.65
N ASP A 16 13.67 -4.63 -3.71
CA ASP A 16 14.27 -4.09 -2.50
C ASP A 16 13.24 -3.18 -1.80
N GLN A 17 12.70 -3.67 -0.69
CA GLN A 17 11.69 -2.97 0.10
C GLN A 17 12.30 -1.91 1.04
N SER A 18 13.61 -1.74 1.05
CA SER A 18 14.24 -0.71 1.87
C SER A 18 14.01 0.68 1.26
N PHE A 19 13.17 1.48 1.89
CA PHE A 19 12.99 2.90 1.56
C PHE A 19 14.07 3.79 2.17
N LYS A 20 14.98 3.21 2.95
CA LYS A 20 16.05 3.96 3.61
C LYS A 20 16.91 4.64 2.54
N ASP A 21 17.05 5.95 2.68
CA ASP A 21 17.94 6.81 1.88
C ASP A 21 17.59 6.99 0.39
N LYS A 22 16.34 6.70 -0.02
CA LYS A 22 15.93 6.86 -1.43
C LYS A 22 14.64 7.66 -1.56
N THR A 23 14.53 8.40 -2.66
CA THR A 23 13.29 9.08 -3.02
C THR A 23 12.23 8.08 -3.48
N VAL A 24 10.95 8.46 -3.37
CA VAL A 24 9.82 7.67 -3.88
C VAL A 24 10.01 7.34 -5.37
N LEU A 25 10.51 8.31 -6.15
CA LEU A 25 10.72 8.15 -7.58
C LEU A 25 11.79 7.10 -7.90
N GLU A 26 12.91 7.10 -7.17
CA GLU A 26 13.98 6.11 -7.33
C GLU A 26 13.50 4.71 -6.96
N ASN A 27 12.73 4.59 -5.88
CA ASN A 27 12.16 3.31 -5.47
C ASN A 27 11.17 2.76 -6.51
N LYS A 28 10.30 3.61 -7.07
CA LYS A 28 9.40 3.22 -8.17
C LYS A 28 10.17 2.75 -9.40
N LYS A 29 11.21 3.46 -9.80
CA LYS A 29 12.05 3.08 -10.93
C LYS A 29 12.71 1.73 -10.71
N ARG A 30 13.33 1.51 -9.55
CA ARG A 30 13.98 0.24 -9.23
C ARG A 30 13.00 -0.92 -9.19
N THR A 31 11.81 -0.72 -8.60
CA THR A 31 10.76 -1.72 -8.59
C THR A 31 10.37 -2.10 -10.02
N LYS A 32 10.12 -1.11 -10.86
CA LYS A 32 9.78 -1.33 -12.27
C LYS A 32 10.89 -2.08 -13.03
N ASP A 33 12.16 -1.71 -12.83
CA ASP A 33 13.29 -2.35 -13.48
C ASP A 33 13.51 -3.80 -13.01
N SER A 34 13.04 -4.14 -11.80
CA SER A 34 13.14 -5.48 -11.22
C SER A 34 12.04 -6.44 -11.70
N ILE A 35 10.92 -5.93 -12.21
CA ILE A 35 9.79 -6.74 -12.67
C ILE A 35 10.03 -7.34 -14.05
N GLN A 36 9.83 -8.65 -14.14
CA GLN A 36 9.97 -9.37 -15.43
C GLN A 36 8.72 -9.19 -16.28
N LYS A 37 8.83 -8.49 -17.41
CA LYS A 37 7.74 -8.29 -18.36
C LYS A 37 7.13 -9.61 -18.87
N SER A 38 7.92 -10.67 -18.98
CA SER A 38 7.44 -11.99 -19.35
C SER A 38 6.44 -12.54 -18.31
N THR A 39 6.69 -12.29 -17.02
CA THR A 39 5.78 -12.71 -15.95
C THR A 39 4.47 -11.92 -16.01
N ILE A 40 4.53 -10.59 -16.21
CA ILE A 40 3.33 -9.76 -16.39
C ILE A 40 2.51 -10.31 -17.57
N ASN A 41 3.14 -10.49 -18.72
CA ASN A 41 2.46 -10.99 -19.93
C ASN A 41 1.82 -12.37 -19.71
N LEU A 42 2.49 -13.28 -19.01
CA LEU A 42 1.95 -14.59 -18.70
C LEU A 42 0.71 -14.50 -17.81
N VAL A 43 0.82 -13.75 -16.69
CA VAL A 43 -0.28 -13.60 -15.73
C VAL A 43 -1.48 -12.90 -16.38
N THR A 44 -1.24 -11.85 -17.18
CA THR A 44 -2.30 -11.14 -17.91
C THR A 44 -3.02 -12.04 -18.90
N LYS A 45 -2.27 -12.81 -19.71
CA LYS A 45 -2.90 -13.77 -20.64
C LYS A 45 -3.76 -14.82 -19.93
N ILE A 46 -3.32 -15.31 -18.78
CA ILE A 46 -4.11 -16.27 -17.99
C ILE A 46 -5.35 -15.58 -17.42
N ALA A 47 -5.23 -14.37 -16.90
CA ALA A 47 -6.36 -13.57 -16.42
C ALA A 47 -7.42 -13.33 -17.50
N GLU A 48 -6.98 -12.97 -18.71
CA GLU A 48 -7.84 -12.71 -19.88
C GLU A 48 -8.51 -14.00 -20.41
N SER A 49 -7.86 -15.13 -20.25
CA SER A 49 -8.42 -16.41 -20.72
C SER A 49 -9.69 -16.84 -19.97
N ASP A 50 -9.87 -16.40 -18.75
CA ASP A 50 -10.98 -16.70 -17.84
C ASP A 50 -11.21 -18.21 -17.58
N LYS A 51 -10.20 -19.04 -17.86
CA LYS A 51 -10.29 -20.51 -17.82
C LYS A 51 -9.78 -21.14 -16.52
N THR A 52 -9.48 -20.32 -15.52
CA THR A 52 -8.98 -20.80 -14.22
C THR A 52 -10.12 -21.01 -13.24
N SER A 53 -9.90 -21.82 -12.19
CA SER A 53 -10.90 -22.08 -11.15
C SER A 53 -11.24 -20.83 -10.32
N LYS A 54 -10.35 -19.85 -10.27
CA LYS A 54 -10.53 -18.58 -9.55
C LYS A 54 -10.03 -17.41 -10.40
N PRO A 55 -10.77 -17.01 -11.44
CA PRO A 55 -10.33 -16.00 -12.39
C PRO A 55 -10.00 -14.66 -11.72
N TYR A 56 -10.74 -14.27 -10.67
CA TYR A 56 -10.50 -13.03 -9.95
C TYR A 56 -9.09 -12.94 -9.36
N LEU A 57 -8.51 -14.05 -8.86
CA LEU A 57 -7.15 -14.04 -8.32
C LEU A 57 -6.10 -13.73 -9.39
N TRP A 58 -6.31 -14.19 -10.61
CA TRP A 58 -5.41 -13.86 -11.73
C TRP A 58 -5.53 -12.41 -12.15
N ASN A 59 -6.75 -11.84 -12.12
CA ASN A 59 -6.96 -10.42 -12.35
C ASN A 59 -6.32 -9.58 -11.22
N VAL A 60 -6.47 -9.97 -9.96
CA VAL A 60 -5.79 -9.32 -8.82
C VAL A 60 -4.28 -9.33 -8.99
N ALA A 61 -3.70 -10.48 -9.35
CA ALA A 61 -2.26 -10.61 -9.54
C ALA A 61 -1.76 -9.79 -10.75
N ALA A 62 -2.50 -9.78 -11.86
CA ALA A 62 -2.19 -8.93 -13.01
C ALA A 62 -2.23 -7.45 -12.61
N GLY A 63 -3.26 -7.02 -11.88
CA GLY A 63 -3.36 -5.66 -11.34
C GLY A 63 -2.17 -5.29 -10.45
N TYR A 64 -1.79 -6.17 -9.54
CA TYR A 64 -0.64 -5.94 -8.66
C TYR A 64 0.69 -5.84 -9.43
N LEU A 65 0.95 -6.75 -10.36
CA LEU A 65 2.16 -6.70 -11.18
C LEU A 65 2.22 -5.45 -12.05
N GLU A 66 1.09 -5.00 -12.61
CA GLU A 66 1.00 -3.75 -13.36
C GLU A 66 1.20 -2.52 -12.45
N THR A 67 0.74 -2.57 -11.19
CA THR A 67 1.06 -1.54 -10.18
C THR A 67 2.57 -1.43 -9.96
N LEU A 68 3.25 -2.55 -9.76
CA LEU A 68 4.70 -2.60 -9.57
C LEU A 68 5.46 -2.13 -10.83
N ASN A 69 4.92 -2.41 -12.01
CA ASN A 69 5.46 -1.94 -13.29
C ASN A 69 5.16 -0.44 -13.56
N GLY A 70 4.34 0.20 -12.73
CA GLY A 70 3.94 1.61 -12.89
C GLY A 70 2.88 1.84 -13.98
N ASN A 71 2.23 0.78 -14.45
CA ASN A 71 1.13 0.86 -15.42
C ASN A 71 -0.23 0.91 -14.70
N PHE A 72 -0.46 1.98 -13.96
CA PHE A 72 -1.60 2.13 -13.07
C PHE A 72 -2.96 2.05 -13.77
N LYS A 73 -3.06 2.51 -15.02
CA LYS A 73 -4.31 2.43 -15.80
C LYS A 73 -4.69 0.99 -16.11
N GLN A 74 -3.71 0.14 -16.42
CA GLN A 74 -3.97 -1.28 -16.67
C GLN A 74 -4.24 -2.01 -15.34
N ALA A 75 -3.54 -1.63 -14.27
CA ALA A 75 -3.82 -2.14 -12.94
C ALA A 75 -5.28 -1.87 -12.52
N ASP A 76 -5.79 -0.65 -12.72
CA ASP A 76 -7.19 -0.31 -12.43
C ASP A 76 -8.18 -1.21 -13.18
N LYS A 77 -7.96 -1.44 -14.47
CA LYS A 77 -8.81 -2.34 -15.26
C LYS A 77 -8.82 -3.75 -14.69
N ASN A 78 -7.66 -4.28 -14.36
CA ASN A 78 -7.53 -5.62 -13.79
C ASN A 78 -8.23 -5.72 -12.43
N PHE A 79 -8.13 -4.70 -11.57
CA PHE A 79 -8.85 -4.70 -10.29
C PHE A 79 -10.37 -4.60 -10.45
N ILE A 80 -10.87 -3.83 -11.41
CA ILE A 80 -12.31 -3.77 -11.74
C ILE A 80 -12.80 -5.15 -12.20
N GLU A 81 -12.05 -5.82 -13.08
CA GLU A 81 -12.37 -7.19 -13.51
C GLU A 81 -12.34 -8.19 -12.34
N ALA A 82 -11.38 -8.03 -11.42
CA ALA A 82 -11.33 -8.84 -10.21
C ALA A 82 -12.58 -8.64 -9.33
N GLU A 83 -13.02 -7.39 -9.13
CA GLU A 83 -14.22 -7.08 -8.35
C GLU A 83 -15.50 -7.66 -8.96
N ASN A 84 -15.59 -7.67 -10.29
CA ASN A 84 -16.73 -8.24 -11.01
C ASN A 84 -16.80 -9.77 -10.88
N LYS A 85 -15.65 -10.44 -10.75
CA LYS A 85 -15.53 -11.90 -10.75
C LYS A 85 -15.31 -12.51 -9.35
N MET A 86 -14.98 -11.71 -8.35
CA MET A 86 -14.68 -12.22 -7.01
C MET A 86 -15.92 -12.75 -6.30
N PRO A 87 -15.78 -13.80 -5.47
CA PRO A 87 -16.82 -14.21 -4.56
C PRO A 87 -17.06 -13.11 -3.52
N LYS A 88 -18.29 -12.97 -3.07
CA LYS A 88 -18.66 -11.98 -2.04
C LYS A 88 -18.29 -12.45 -0.62
N THR A 89 -17.11 -13.00 -0.46
CA THR A 89 -16.55 -13.38 0.83
C THR A 89 -15.72 -12.23 1.41
N PRO A 90 -15.71 -12.06 2.74
CA PRO A 90 -14.91 -11.00 3.39
C PRO A 90 -13.44 -11.04 2.95
N LEU A 91 -12.83 -12.23 2.91
CA LEU A 91 -11.43 -12.39 2.51
C LEU A 91 -11.17 -11.89 1.08
N ALA A 92 -12.03 -12.22 0.10
CA ALA A 92 -11.85 -11.77 -1.28
C ALA A 92 -12.03 -10.26 -1.41
N ILE A 93 -13.02 -9.70 -0.71
CA ILE A 93 -13.28 -8.26 -0.69
C ILE A 93 -12.07 -7.51 -0.11
N ASP A 94 -11.57 -7.95 1.04
CA ASP A 94 -10.43 -7.30 1.71
C ASP A 94 -9.14 -7.42 0.90
N GLN A 95 -8.88 -8.58 0.24
CA GLN A 95 -7.73 -8.75 -0.64
C GLN A 95 -7.75 -7.78 -1.83
N VAL A 96 -8.88 -7.67 -2.51
CA VAL A 96 -9.00 -6.76 -3.67
C VAL A 96 -8.89 -5.31 -3.20
N ARG A 97 -9.57 -4.95 -2.11
CA ARG A 97 -9.50 -3.61 -1.52
C ARG A 97 -8.06 -3.22 -1.17
N LEU A 98 -7.32 -4.12 -0.50
CA LEU A 98 -5.93 -3.86 -0.10
C LEU A 98 -5.03 -3.56 -1.29
N LEU A 99 -5.09 -4.37 -2.34
CA LEU A 99 -4.22 -4.18 -3.50
C LEU A 99 -4.65 -3.01 -4.38
N ARG A 100 -5.95 -2.68 -4.43
CA ARG A 100 -6.41 -1.41 -5.01
C ARG A 100 -5.89 -0.20 -4.23
N PHE A 101 -5.91 -0.25 -2.91
CA PHE A 101 -5.32 0.79 -2.08
C PHE A 101 -3.82 0.95 -2.38
N VAL A 102 -3.06 -0.16 -2.46
CA VAL A 102 -1.63 -0.11 -2.84
C VAL A 102 -1.45 0.55 -4.21
N ASN A 103 -2.28 0.23 -5.20
CA ASN A 103 -2.26 0.87 -6.52
C ASN A 103 -2.58 2.37 -6.44
N ASN A 104 -3.61 2.75 -5.68
CA ASN A 104 -4.00 4.16 -5.53
C ASN A 104 -2.92 4.98 -4.85
N LEU A 105 -2.33 4.46 -3.78
CA LEU A 105 -1.22 5.13 -3.09
C LEU A 105 0.01 5.22 -4.01
N SER A 106 0.32 4.18 -4.78
CA SER A 106 1.45 4.15 -5.71
C SER A 106 1.35 5.17 -6.84
N LYS A 107 0.16 5.66 -7.19
CA LYS A 107 -0.02 6.74 -8.19
C LYS A 107 0.47 8.09 -7.70
N ILE A 108 0.54 8.27 -6.38
CA ILE A 108 0.79 9.57 -5.77
C ILE A 108 2.30 9.81 -5.68
N ASP A 109 2.77 10.91 -6.26
CA ASP A 109 4.15 11.39 -6.17
C ASP A 109 4.29 12.60 -5.24
N GLN A 110 3.17 13.31 -5.00
CA GLN A 110 3.05 14.42 -4.06
C GLN A 110 1.71 14.37 -3.35
N LEU A 111 1.73 14.55 -2.05
CA LEU A 111 0.53 14.66 -1.24
C LEU A 111 -0.05 16.07 -1.33
N ASN A 112 -1.36 16.15 -1.39
CA ASN A 112 -2.16 17.35 -1.33
C ASN A 112 -3.50 17.05 -0.63
N PRO A 113 -4.25 18.06 -0.18
CA PRO A 113 -5.49 17.83 0.58
C PRO A 113 -6.53 16.96 -0.13
N GLU A 114 -6.55 16.95 -1.45
CA GLU A 114 -7.50 16.17 -2.24
C GLU A 114 -7.15 14.68 -2.20
N ASN A 115 -5.89 14.33 -2.50
CA ASN A 115 -5.48 12.93 -2.49
C ASN A 115 -5.36 12.36 -1.06
N GLU A 116 -4.98 13.18 -0.06
CA GLU A 116 -5.06 12.79 1.35
C GLU A 116 -6.48 12.41 1.75
N LYS A 117 -7.47 13.23 1.37
CA LYS A 117 -8.89 12.95 1.63
C LYS A 117 -9.35 11.64 0.96
N THR A 118 -8.91 11.36 -0.27
CA THR A 118 -9.27 10.12 -0.97
C THR A 118 -8.67 8.88 -0.32
N LEU A 119 -7.48 8.99 0.27
CA LEU A 119 -6.81 7.89 0.96
C LEU A 119 -7.39 7.61 2.36
N LEU A 120 -8.02 8.59 3.00
CA LEU A 120 -8.35 8.55 4.43
C LEU A 120 -9.20 7.32 4.81
N ALA A 121 -10.18 6.96 4.00
CA ALA A 121 -11.05 5.82 4.27
C ALA A 121 -10.30 4.49 4.27
N ASP A 122 -9.36 4.31 3.33
CA ASP A 122 -8.58 3.08 3.23
C ASP A 122 -7.45 3.04 4.27
N LEU A 123 -6.86 4.17 4.62
CA LEU A 123 -5.89 4.28 5.72
C LEU A 123 -6.55 4.00 7.07
N SER A 124 -7.74 4.55 7.32
CA SER A 124 -8.52 4.27 8.53
C SER A 124 -8.84 2.78 8.64
N TRP A 125 -9.31 2.18 7.55
CA TRP A 125 -9.59 0.75 7.51
C TRP A 125 -8.32 -0.09 7.78
N LEU A 126 -7.21 0.22 7.09
CA LEU A 126 -5.96 -0.55 7.19
C LEU A 126 -5.30 -0.45 8.58
N TYR A 127 -5.32 0.73 9.19
CA TYR A 127 -4.57 0.97 10.43
C TYR A 127 -5.40 0.77 11.70
N PHE A 128 -6.73 0.95 11.64
CA PHE A 128 -7.57 0.95 12.84
C PHE A 128 -8.65 -0.12 12.84
N GLU A 129 -9.19 -0.50 11.69
CA GLU A 129 -10.26 -1.50 11.60
C GLU A 129 -9.72 -2.92 11.46
N LEU A 130 -8.80 -3.14 10.51
CA LEU A 130 -8.21 -4.46 10.27
C LEU A 130 -7.50 -5.06 11.50
N PRO A 131 -6.70 -4.32 12.28
CA PRO A 131 -6.07 -4.88 13.48
C PRO A 131 -7.06 -5.44 14.52
N LYS A 132 -8.31 -4.95 14.51
CA LYS A 132 -9.35 -5.38 15.43
C LYS A 132 -10.21 -6.51 14.87
N ASN A 133 -10.42 -6.54 13.56
CA ASN A 133 -11.44 -7.37 12.90
C ASN A 133 -10.93 -8.07 11.63
N ALA A 134 -9.61 -8.31 11.53
CA ALA A 134 -9.06 -8.99 10.36
C ALA A 134 -9.68 -10.38 10.17
N VAL A 135 -10.02 -10.68 8.94
CA VAL A 135 -10.44 -12.04 8.56
C VAL A 135 -9.29 -13.01 8.78
N GLU A 136 -9.59 -14.20 9.28
CA GLU A 136 -8.60 -15.23 9.51
C GLU A 136 -7.76 -15.49 8.24
N ASN A 137 -6.43 -15.58 8.40
CA ASN A 137 -5.45 -15.76 7.33
C ASN A 137 -5.33 -14.59 6.33
N PHE A 138 -5.92 -13.43 6.59
CA PHE A 138 -5.70 -12.25 5.80
C PHE A 138 -4.40 -11.54 6.21
N ARG A 139 -3.46 -11.46 5.29
CA ARG A 139 -2.13 -10.85 5.52
C ARG A 139 -2.12 -9.42 4.99
N TYR A 140 -2.13 -8.45 5.87
CA TYR A 140 -2.15 -7.02 5.56
C TYR A 140 -0.96 -6.25 6.16
N GLU A 141 -0.20 -6.86 7.05
CA GLU A 141 0.85 -6.20 7.83
C GLU A 141 1.96 -5.63 6.94
N ASN A 142 2.38 -6.37 5.90
CA ASN A 142 3.38 -5.89 4.95
C ASN A 142 2.88 -4.65 4.18
N ALA A 143 1.63 -4.63 3.76
CA ALA A 143 1.04 -3.48 3.09
C ALA A 143 0.86 -2.29 4.05
N SER A 144 0.53 -2.56 5.32
CA SER A 144 0.48 -1.53 6.36
C SER A 144 1.86 -0.88 6.58
N THR A 145 2.89 -1.68 6.78
CA THR A 145 4.27 -1.18 6.95
C THR A 145 4.75 -0.44 5.69
N TRP A 146 4.53 -1.03 4.52
CA TRP A 146 4.90 -0.39 3.25
C TRP A 146 4.21 0.96 3.07
N SER A 147 2.92 1.06 3.34
CA SER A 147 2.18 2.31 3.16
C SER A 147 2.62 3.40 4.13
N LYS A 148 2.96 3.06 5.37
CA LYS A 148 3.54 4.00 6.34
C LYS A 148 4.88 4.55 5.83
N ASN A 149 5.79 3.68 5.43
CA ASN A 149 7.09 4.08 4.89
C ASN A 149 6.95 4.95 3.63
N TYR A 150 6.01 4.60 2.76
CA TYR A 150 5.74 5.36 1.54
C TYR A 150 5.23 6.77 1.86
N LEU A 151 4.24 6.90 2.75
CA LEU A 151 3.70 8.18 3.18
C LEU A 151 4.76 9.03 3.91
N ALA A 152 5.54 8.42 4.82
CA ALA A 152 6.66 9.10 5.47
C ALA A 152 7.64 9.69 4.45
N THR A 153 7.98 8.93 3.40
CA THR A 153 8.89 9.38 2.35
C THR A 153 8.30 10.54 1.53
N LEU A 154 7.00 10.49 1.22
CA LEU A 154 6.30 11.59 0.53
C LEU A 154 6.30 12.87 1.38
N TYR A 155 5.90 12.77 2.65
CA TYR A 155 5.88 13.93 3.57
C TYR A 155 7.28 14.48 3.79
N HIS A 156 8.30 13.63 3.92
CA HIS A 156 9.68 14.06 4.04
C HIS A 156 10.14 14.86 2.81
N SER A 157 9.84 14.40 1.61
CA SER A 157 10.17 15.10 0.37
C SER A 157 9.50 16.48 0.27
N GLN A 158 8.35 16.65 0.91
CA GLN A 158 7.59 17.90 1.00
C GLN A 158 7.95 18.74 2.23
N LYS A 159 8.98 18.36 2.99
CA LYS A 159 9.44 19.04 4.22
C LYS A 159 8.36 19.15 5.33
N ASN A 160 7.39 18.24 5.31
CA ASN A 160 6.40 18.11 6.37
C ASN A 160 6.93 17.17 7.45
N THR A 161 7.77 17.73 8.36
CA THR A 161 8.45 16.95 9.40
C THR A 161 7.48 16.29 10.37
N VAL A 162 6.38 16.94 10.72
CA VAL A 162 5.38 16.41 11.66
C VAL A 162 4.76 15.12 11.10
N MET A 163 4.27 15.16 9.87
CA MET A 163 3.65 14.00 9.25
C MET A 163 4.68 12.91 8.92
N THR A 164 5.92 13.29 8.59
CA THR A 164 7.02 12.35 8.43
C THR A 164 7.23 11.53 9.70
N GLU A 165 7.31 12.19 10.85
CA GLU A 165 7.49 11.53 12.14
C GLU A 165 6.29 10.64 12.52
N ILE A 166 5.07 11.11 12.29
CA ILE A 166 3.86 10.32 12.55
C ILE A 166 3.89 8.97 11.81
N PHE A 167 4.33 8.97 10.55
CA PHE A 167 4.38 7.74 9.75
C PHE A 167 5.65 6.91 9.93
N ASN A 168 6.76 7.50 10.40
CA ASN A 168 8.01 6.78 10.68
C ASN A 168 7.97 6.01 12.01
N HIS A 169 7.16 6.44 12.97
CA HIS A 169 7.11 5.78 14.27
C HIS A 169 6.30 4.49 14.21
N GLU A 170 6.97 3.37 14.43
CA GLU A 170 6.34 2.05 14.65
C GLU A 170 5.69 1.94 16.04
N SER A 171 5.98 2.88 16.95
CA SER A 171 5.53 2.83 18.33
C SER A 171 4.26 3.66 18.53
N ASN A 172 3.46 3.23 19.49
CA ASN A 172 2.26 3.90 20.02
C ASN A 172 2.58 5.23 20.74
N PHE A 173 3.61 5.96 20.27
CA PHE A 173 4.05 7.20 20.92
C PHE A 173 2.92 8.23 20.99
N TYR A 174 2.13 8.32 19.93
CA TYR A 174 0.99 9.24 19.84
C TYR A 174 -0.33 8.64 20.36
N ASP A 175 -0.37 7.34 20.65
CA ASP A 175 -1.54 6.67 21.23
C ASP A 175 -1.59 6.78 22.75
N ASN A 176 -0.57 7.38 23.35
CA ASN A 176 -0.51 7.59 24.80
C ASN A 176 -1.12 8.95 25.15
N GLU A 177 -2.28 8.93 25.80
CA GLU A 177 -3.00 10.15 26.21
C GLU A 177 -2.12 11.12 26.99
N LYS A 178 -1.27 10.63 27.89
CA LYS A 178 -0.35 11.45 28.67
C LYS A 178 0.66 12.19 27.78
N GLN A 179 1.17 11.54 26.75
CA GLN A 179 2.11 12.16 25.80
C GLN A 179 1.42 13.19 24.91
N LEU A 180 0.19 12.90 24.46
CA LEU A 180 -0.63 13.88 23.74
C LEU A 180 -0.92 15.12 24.57
N LEU A 181 -1.25 14.95 25.85
CA LEU A 181 -1.46 16.07 26.77
C LEU A 181 -0.17 16.87 27.00
N ASN A 182 0.97 16.18 27.16
CA ASN A 182 2.27 16.84 27.28
C ASN A 182 2.63 17.62 26.01
N MET A 183 2.40 17.05 24.83
CA MET A 183 2.63 17.74 23.56
C MET A 183 1.71 18.96 23.41
N LYS A 184 0.42 18.83 23.75
CA LYS A 184 -0.52 19.94 23.75
C LYS A 184 -0.08 21.05 24.70
N ALA A 185 0.36 20.70 25.91
CA ALA A 185 0.90 21.65 26.89
C ALA A 185 2.18 22.34 26.38
N PHE A 186 3.08 21.59 25.72
CA PHE A 186 4.27 22.15 25.08
C PHE A 186 3.93 23.13 23.96
N LEU A 187 3.00 22.75 23.06
CA LEU A 187 2.58 23.61 21.95
C LEU A 187 1.90 24.91 22.41
N SER A 188 1.30 24.93 23.61
CA SER A 188 0.66 26.10 24.18
C SER A 188 1.64 27.05 24.90
N LYS A 189 2.91 26.66 25.13
CA LYS A 189 3.93 27.52 25.73
C LYS A 189 4.32 28.65 24.78
N ALA A 190 4.44 29.86 25.31
CA ALA A 190 4.90 31.02 24.54
C ALA A 190 6.37 30.87 24.10
N ASN A 191 7.20 30.18 24.89
CA ASN A 191 8.59 29.91 24.60
C ASN A 191 8.79 28.38 24.44
N LYS A 192 9.25 27.94 23.27
CA LYS A 192 9.36 26.52 22.89
C LYS A 192 10.81 25.99 22.92
N THR A 193 11.68 26.65 23.65
CA THR A 193 13.13 26.35 23.67
C THR A 193 13.52 25.21 24.61
N GLU A 194 12.61 24.71 25.44
CA GLU A 194 12.85 23.59 26.35
C GLU A 194 11.87 22.43 26.06
N LEU A 195 12.38 21.35 25.59
CA LEU A 195 11.79 20.02 25.63
C LEU A 195 12.34 19.26 26.81
#